data_d1fca3cfa9f85bccb5a2d06f2dfdb269
#
_entry.id   d1fca3cfa9f85bccb5a2d06f2dfdb269
#
_cell.length_a   1.000
_cell.length_b   1.000
_cell.length_c   1.000
_cell.angle_alpha   90.00
_cell.angle_beta   90.00
_cell.angle_gamma   90.00
#
_symmetry.space_group_name_H-M   'P 1'
#
loop_
_entity.id
_entity.type
_entity.pdbx_description
1 polymer ?
#
loop_
_entity_poly.entity_id
_entity_poly.type
_entity_poly.pdbx_seq_one_letter_code
_entity_poly.pdbx_strand_id
1 'polypeptide(L)'
;PAKTLTAQQLYDQLHGEVRNASYDSATDSIVPEQLGADFDIAAVQKAMDEAAPGETLTVPADIQQPEVTAADLKAVLFRDVLGEAKTHVSGSAGRIGNVKLSAQIINGLVLNSGETFSYNGSVGKRTADRGFKPAPAYVKGETVDEIGGGICQTSSTLYLACLLSNLEITERYAHRYVPAYIAWGMDATVSWGGPDYKFTNNTLYPVKIVTKYEKGYLTVQILGTNVDGTYVKMSNEVLSKTPWETIYQEDPTMAPGSPDVVKVTPYTGYKVNSYQTIYDKDGKVIDSHFEASSNYKVRNKVILQ
;
A
#
# COMPACT_ATOMS: atom_id res chain seq x y z
N PRO A 1 26.41 -46.15 23.42
CA PRO A 1 26.66 -45.94 22.02
C PRO A 1 26.21 -44.52 21.64
N ALA A 2 27.10 -43.72 21.10
CA ALA A 2 26.72 -42.43 20.54
C ALA A 2 25.66 -42.66 19.45
N LYS A 3 24.60 -41.90 19.46
CA LYS A 3 23.60 -41.93 18.40
C LYS A 3 24.25 -41.40 17.13
N THR A 4 24.57 -42.30 16.20
CA THR A 4 25.11 -41.92 14.90
C THR A 4 23.95 -41.34 14.08
N LEU A 5 24.01 -40.06 13.70
CA LEU A 5 23.08 -39.46 12.75
C LEU A 5 23.21 -40.17 11.41
N THR A 6 22.11 -40.41 10.71
CA THR A 6 22.14 -40.80 9.29
C THR A 6 22.30 -39.59 8.41
N ALA A 7 22.74 -39.79 7.16
CA ALA A 7 22.81 -38.68 6.18
C ALA A 7 21.44 -38.05 5.96
N GLN A 8 20.35 -38.80 6.00
CA GLN A 8 18.99 -38.28 5.94
C GLN A 8 18.66 -37.35 7.12
N GLN A 9 19.01 -37.80 8.35
CA GLN A 9 18.79 -36.96 9.55
C GLN A 9 19.64 -35.70 9.54
N LEU A 10 20.86 -35.77 8.99
CA LEU A 10 21.70 -34.59 8.79
C LEU A 10 21.10 -33.66 7.75
N TYR A 11 20.59 -34.21 6.64
CA TYR A 11 19.91 -33.45 5.59
C TYR A 11 18.68 -32.73 6.16
N ASP A 12 17.81 -33.42 6.89
CA ASP A 12 16.61 -32.88 7.51
C ASP A 12 16.92 -31.73 8.50
N GLN A 13 18.12 -31.70 9.09
CA GLN A 13 18.56 -30.64 9.99
C GLN A 13 19.19 -29.43 9.26
N LEU A 14 19.89 -29.67 8.17
CA LEU A 14 20.69 -28.65 7.46
C LEU A 14 20.01 -28.14 6.19
N HIS A 15 19.20 -29.00 5.53
CA HIS A 15 18.46 -28.58 4.33
C HIS A 15 17.48 -27.47 4.66
N GLY A 16 17.51 -26.42 3.87
CA GLY A 16 16.60 -25.31 4.02
C GLY A 16 16.65 -24.38 2.81
N GLU A 17 15.54 -23.74 2.52
CA GLU A 17 15.51 -22.68 1.53
C GLU A 17 16.24 -21.44 2.07
N VAL A 18 16.97 -20.77 1.19
CA VAL A 18 17.60 -19.48 1.53
C VAL A 18 16.51 -18.45 1.88
N ARG A 19 16.71 -17.73 2.97
CA ARG A 19 15.82 -16.65 3.38
C ARG A 19 16.62 -15.44 3.84
N ASN A 20 16.24 -14.26 3.37
CA ASN A 20 16.76 -13.00 3.85
C ASN A 20 16.35 -12.74 5.31
N ALA A 21 17.13 -11.95 6.01
CA ALA A 21 16.71 -11.39 7.30
C ALA A 21 15.42 -10.57 7.12
N SER A 22 14.54 -10.64 8.11
CA SER A 22 13.24 -9.97 8.09
C SER A 22 12.97 -9.26 9.42
N TYR A 23 11.87 -8.52 9.50
CA TYR A 23 11.46 -7.82 10.71
C TYR A 23 10.19 -8.43 11.27
N ASP A 24 10.21 -8.80 12.55
CA ASP A 24 9.03 -9.25 13.28
C ASP A 24 8.39 -8.08 14.04
N SER A 25 7.23 -7.63 13.56
CA SER A 25 6.49 -6.52 14.17
C SER A 25 5.89 -6.86 15.54
N ALA A 26 5.70 -8.14 15.87
CA ALA A 26 5.12 -8.56 17.15
C ALA A 26 6.15 -8.46 18.29
N THR A 27 7.42 -8.74 17.98
CA THR A 27 8.52 -8.71 18.96
C THR A 27 9.43 -7.49 18.82
N ASP A 28 9.17 -6.62 17.82
CA ASP A 28 10.01 -5.46 17.46
C ASP A 28 11.48 -5.86 17.27
N SER A 29 11.72 -6.96 16.54
CA SER A 29 13.05 -7.53 16.39
C SER A 29 13.35 -7.99 14.97
N ILE A 30 14.64 -8.11 14.66
CA ILE A 30 15.13 -8.68 13.41
C ILE A 30 15.15 -10.21 13.55
N VAL A 31 14.49 -10.90 12.64
CA VAL A 31 14.62 -12.35 12.44
C VAL A 31 15.84 -12.59 11.56
N PRO A 32 16.84 -13.35 12.02
CA PRO A 32 18.02 -13.63 11.23
C PRO A 32 17.70 -14.34 9.91
N GLU A 33 18.60 -14.14 8.97
CA GLU A 33 18.62 -14.86 7.70
C GLU A 33 18.81 -16.37 7.90
N GLN A 34 18.50 -17.12 6.85
CA GLN A 34 18.79 -18.55 6.76
C GLN A 34 19.57 -18.85 5.48
N LEU A 35 20.67 -19.55 5.62
CA LEU A 35 21.40 -20.12 4.48
C LEU A 35 20.54 -21.21 3.83
N GLY A 36 20.53 -21.25 2.50
CA GLY A 36 20.08 -22.43 1.77
C GLY A 36 21.21 -23.48 1.77
N ALA A 37 20.86 -24.72 2.03
CA ALA A 37 21.84 -25.83 1.95
C ALA A 37 21.19 -27.04 1.30
N ASP A 38 21.89 -27.60 0.32
CA ASP A 38 21.48 -28.82 -0.35
C ASP A 38 22.70 -29.71 -0.60
N PHE A 39 22.53 -31.06 -0.47
CA PHE A 39 23.59 -32.02 -0.74
C PHE A 39 23.04 -33.40 -1.11
N ASP A 40 23.84 -34.19 -1.80
CA ASP A 40 23.51 -35.56 -2.17
C ASP A 40 23.53 -36.49 -0.95
N ILE A 41 22.33 -36.87 -0.46
CA ILE A 41 22.14 -37.73 0.72
C ILE A 41 22.83 -39.08 0.53
N ALA A 42 22.77 -39.67 -0.68
CA ALA A 42 23.34 -40.99 -0.92
C ALA A 42 24.88 -40.96 -0.90
N ALA A 43 25.46 -39.88 -1.50
CA ALA A 43 26.93 -39.69 -1.46
C ALA A 43 27.41 -39.43 -0.04
N VAL A 44 26.67 -38.64 0.75
CA VAL A 44 27.01 -38.40 2.17
C VAL A 44 26.89 -39.67 3.00
N GLN A 45 25.82 -40.46 2.84
CA GLN A 45 25.66 -41.73 3.57
C GLN A 45 26.81 -42.72 3.26
N LYS A 46 27.19 -42.82 1.98
CA LYS A 46 28.32 -43.66 1.59
C LYS A 46 29.61 -43.19 2.26
N ALA A 47 29.90 -41.89 2.26
CA ALA A 47 31.08 -41.34 2.92
C ALA A 47 31.08 -41.61 4.43
N MET A 48 29.90 -41.53 5.09
CA MET A 48 29.72 -41.84 6.51
C MET A 48 29.95 -43.32 6.82
N ASP A 49 29.51 -44.21 5.92
CA ASP A 49 29.66 -45.68 6.09
C ASP A 49 31.13 -46.10 5.87
N GLU A 50 31.89 -45.39 5.07
CA GLU A 50 33.31 -45.69 4.75
C GLU A 50 34.26 -45.02 5.75
N ALA A 51 33.80 -44.05 6.57
CA ALA A 51 34.66 -43.32 7.49
C ALA A 51 35.09 -44.14 8.72
N ALA A 52 36.35 -43.91 9.15
CA ALA A 52 36.86 -44.47 10.40
C ALA A 52 36.23 -43.76 11.62
N PRO A 53 36.07 -44.48 12.76
CA PRO A 53 35.59 -43.88 13.98
C PRO A 53 36.39 -42.66 14.43
N GLY A 54 35.74 -41.48 14.55
CA GLY A 54 36.39 -40.23 14.93
C GLY A 54 36.95 -39.41 13.76
N GLU A 55 36.75 -39.85 12.53
CA GLU A 55 37.18 -39.13 11.35
C GLU A 55 36.25 -37.91 11.10
N THR A 56 36.82 -36.77 10.64
CA THR A 56 36.07 -35.61 10.24
C THR A 56 35.79 -35.69 8.75
N LEU A 57 34.48 -35.74 8.38
CA LEU A 57 34.07 -35.75 7.00
C LEU A 57 33.74 -34.32 6.53
N THR A 58 34.25 -33.96 5.33
CA THR A 58 33.79 -32.76 4.62
C THR A 58 32.74 -33.16 3.58
N VAL A 59 31.53 -32.65 3.75
CA VAL A 59 30.41 -32.92 2.85
C VAL A 59 30.36 -31.82 1.80
N PRO A 60 30.47 -32.13 0.50
CA PRO A 60 30.17 -31.17 -0.55
C PRO A 60 28.69 -30.78 -0.46
N ALA A 61 28.40 -29.49 -0.32
CA ALA A 61 27.07 -28.96 -0.28
C ALA A 61 26.96 -27.71 -1.17
N ASP A 62 25.80 -27.54 -1.80
CA ASP A 62 25.44 -26.28 -2.47
C ASP A 62 24.89 -25.34 -1.42
N ILE A 63 25.63 -24.25 -1.16
CA ILE A 63 25.29 -23.25 -0.14
C ILE A 63 24.84 -21.96 -0.83
N GLN A 64 23.55 -21.64 -0.70
CA GLN A 64 22.98 -20.42 -1.16
C GLN A 64 23.02 -19.35 -0.05
N GLN A 65 23.59 -18.19 -0.38
CA GLN A 65 23.71 -17.07 0.54
C GLN A 65 22.50 -16.16 0.46
N PRO A 66 21.96 -15.65 1.57
CA PRO A 66 20.94 -14.63 1.57
C PRO A 66 21.48 -13.32 1.00
N GLU A 67 20.62 -12.54 0.34
CA GLU A 67 20.99 -11.20 -0.17
C GLU A 67 21.02 -10.15 0.94
N VAL A 68 20.27 -10.37 2.05
CA VAL A 68 20.19 -9.45 3.19
C VAL A 68 20.42 -10.23 4.47
N THR A 69 21.50 -9.89 5.20
CA THR A 69 21.76 -10.45 6.53
C THR A 69 21.12 -9.61 7.63
N ALA A 70 21.02 -10.16 8.85
CA ALA A 70 20.56 -9.43 10.03
C ALA A 70 21.46 -8.22 10.34
N ALA A 71 22.75 -8.32 10.07
CA ALA A 71 23.68 -7.22 10.26
C ALA A 71 23.43 -6.10 9.26
N ASP A 72 23.23 -6.44 7.97
CA ASP A 72 22.89 -5.47 6.93
C ASP A 72 21.56 -4.78 7.25
N LEU A 73 20.54 -5.57 7.58
CA LEU A 73 19.22 -5.03 7.92
C LEU A 73 19.26 -4.10 9.12
N LYS A 74 20.00 -4.47 10.16
CA LYS A 74 20.15 -3.64 11.38
C LYS A 74 20.79 -2.28 11.09
N ALA A 75 21.71 -2.21 10.14
CA ALA A 75 22.42 -0.99 9.80
C ALA A 75 21.54 0.03 9.06
N VAL A 76 20.49 -0.43 8.36
CA VAL A 76 19.70 0.42 7.43
C VAL A 76 18.19 0.38 7.65
N LEU A 77 17.71 -0.35 8.66
CA LEU A 77 16.28 -0.57 8.91
C LEU A 77 15.52 0.76 9.05
N PHE A 78 14.55 0.98 8.16
CA PHE A 78 13.70 2.17 8.10
C PHE A 78 14.46 3.51 8.07
N ARG A 79 15.69 3.52 7.55
CA ARG A 79 16.60 4.68 7.55
C ARG A 79 16.09 5.82 6.68
N ASP A 80 15.43 5.49 5.57
CA ASP A 80 15.11 6.45 4.53
C ASP A 80 13.59 6.64 4.39
N VAL A 81 13.17 7.86 3.99
CA VAL A 81 11.83 8.12 3.50
C VAL A 81 11.81 7.81 2.01
N LEU A 82 11.20 6.68 1.61
CA LEU A 82 11.11 6.27 0.21
C LEU A 82 10.11 7.16 -0.56
N GLY A 83 9.02 7.53 0.09
CA GLY A 83 8.00 8.41 -0.48
C GLY A 83 7.13 9.04 0.59
N GLU A 84 6.69 10.26 0.32
CA GLU A 84 5.81 11.03 1.20
C GLU A 84 4.67 11.65 0.41
N ALA A 85 3.46 11.56 0.94
CA ALA A 85 2.30 12.28 0.44
C ALA A 85 1.59 13.02 1.56
N LYS A 86 1.03 14.20 1.22
CA LYS A 86 0.35 15.09 2.15
C LYS A 86 -0.93 15.63 1.55
N THR A 87 -2.05 15.50 2.26
CA THR A 87 -3.35 16.00 1.82
C THR A 87 -4.03 16.83 2.90
N HIS A 88 -4.71 17.92 2.49
CA HIS A 88 -5.50 18.75 3.40
C HIS A 88 -6.83 18.07 3.71
N VAL A 89 -7.14 17.89 4.99
CA VAL A 89 -8.37 17.26 5.48
C VAL A 89 -9.32 18.33 5.96
N SER A 90 -10.48 18.44 5.31
CA SER A 90 -11.55 19.38 5.64
C SER A 90 -12.90 18.67 5.77
N GLY A 91 -13.92 19.37 6.25
CA GLY A 91 -15.28 18.88 6.37
C GLY A 91 -15.74 18.72 7.81
N SER A 92 -16.77 17.88 8.04
CA SER A 92 -17.37 17.68 9.36
C SER A 92 -16.39 17.04 10.35
N ALA A 93 -16.65 17.23 11.65
CA ALA A 93 -15.87 16.59 12.71
C ALA A 93 -15.86 15.04 12.58
N GLY A 94 -16.98 14.44 12.15
CA GLY A 94 -17.09 13.01 11.88
C GLY A 94 -16.13 12.56 10.78
N ARG A 95 -16.09 13.30 9.65
CA ARG A 95 -15.16 13.03 8.54
C ARG A 95 -13.70 13.13 8.96
N ILE A 96 -13.34 14.21 9.65
CA ILE A 96 -11.97 14.41 10.16
C ILE A 96 -11.60 13.29 11.14
N GLY A 97 -12.52 12.91 12.03
CA GLY A 97 -12.34 11.78 12.97
C GLY A 97 -12.10 10.45 12.25
N ASN A 98 -12.87 10.15 11.19
CA ASN A 98 -12.72 8.93 10.39
C ASN A 98 -11.36 8.87 9.68
N VAL A 99 -10.89 9.99 9.10
CA VAL A 99 -9.57 10.07 8.47
C VAL A 99 -8.46 9.84 9.49
N LYS A 100 -8.55 10.49 10.66
CA LYS A 100 -7.57 10.28 11.76
C LYS A 100 -7.55 8.82 12.21
N LEU A 101 -8.73 8.24 12.47
CA LEU A 101 -8.85 6.87 12.96
C LEU A 101 -8.28 5.87 11.96
N SER A 102 -8.66 5.98 10.68
CA SER A 102 -8.14 5.08 9.64
C SER A 102 -6.62 5.23 9.46
N ALA A 103 -6.09 6.44 9.55
CA ALA A 103 -4.65 6.70 9.51
C ALA A 103 -3.94 6.08 10.73
N GLN A 104 -4.50 6.21 11.93
CA GLN A 104 -3.95 5.60 13.14
C GLN A 104 -3.89 4.06 13.05
N ILE A 105 -4.91 3.44 12.47
CA ILE A 105 -4.96 1.97 12.33
C ILE A 105 -3.83 1.45 11.44
N ILE A 106 -3.48 2.16 10.37
CA ILE A 106 -2.40 1.74 9.47
C ILE A 106 -1.01 2.23 9.89
N ASN A 107 -0.95 3.11 10.89
CA ASN A 107 0.33 3.66 11.35
C ASN A 107 1.20 2.61 12.01
N GLY A 108 2.45 2.51 11.60
CA GLY A 108 3.43 1.57 12.15
C GLY A 108 3.37 0.17 11.53
N LEU A 109 2.44 -0.11 10.61
CA LEU A 109 2.42 -1.40 9.91
C LEU A 109 3.70 -1.56 9.09
N VAL A 110 4.29 -2.75 9.20
CA VAL A 110 5.50 -3.12 8.47
C VAL A 110 5.17 -4.24 7.48
N LEU A 111 5.77 -4.18 6.30
CA LEU A 111 5.75 -5.24 5.31
C LEU A 111 7.18 -5.66 5.01
N ASN A 112 7.49 -6.93 5.19
CA ASN A 112 8.73 -7.51 4.70
C ASN A 112 8.73 -7.63 3.18
N SER A 113 9.88 -7.95 2.60
CA SER A 113 10.01 -8.21 1.16
C SER A 113 8.98 -9.23 0.69
N GLY A 114 8.27 -8.94 -0.40
CA GLY A 114 7.23 -9.78 -0.99
C GLY A 114 5.87 -9.75 -0.28
N GLU A 115 5.74 -9.13 0.90
CA GLU A 115 4.46 -9.05 1.60
C GLU A 115 3.52 -8.01 0.98
N THR A 116 2.23 -8.32 0.97
CA THR A 116 1.17 -7.49 0.38
C THR A 116 0.28 -6.86 1.46
N PHE A 117 0.12 -5.55 1.39
CA PHE A 117 -0.83 -4.78 2.18
C PHE A 117 -2.23 -4.82 1.55
N SER A 118 -3.26 -4.91 2.38
CA SER A 118 -4.67 -4.67 2.02
C SER A 118 -5.25 -3.61 2.94
N TYR A 119 -5.79 -2.52 2.36
CA TYR A 119 -6.42 -1.46 3.16
C TYR A 119 -7.66 -1.96 3.89
N ASN A 120 -8.53 -2.71 3.19
CA ASN A 120 -9.71 -3.29 3.81
C ASN A 120 -9.34 -4.37 4.85
N GLY A 121 -8.30 -5.17 4.59
CA GLY A 121 -7.78 -6.16 5.54
C GLY A 121 -7.26 -5.51 6.82
N SER A 122 -6.50 -4.44 6.70
CA SER A 122 -5.89 -3.74 7.85
C SER A 122 -6.89 -2.87 8.61
N VAL A 123 -7.66 -2.02 7.91
CA VAL A 123 -8.63 -1.11 8.54
C VAL A 123 -9.88 -1.85 9.01
N GLY A 124 -10.27 -2.92 8.34
CA GLY A 124 -11.46 -3.71 8.66
C GLY A 124 -12.78 -3.00 8.38
N LYS A 125 -13.90 -3.58 8.80
CA LYS A 125 -15.24 -3.01 8.66
C LYS A 125 -15.37 -1.71 9.47
N ARG A 126 -15.91 -0.67 8.83
CA ARG A 126 -16.14 0.65 9.44
C ARG A 126 -17.47 0.62 10.17
N THR A 127 -17.43 0.56 11.50
CA THR A 127 -18.63 0.48 12.34
C THR A 127 -18.54 1.51 13.47
N ALA A 128 -19.69 1.87 14.04
CA ALA A 128 -19.77 2.88 15.10
C ALA A 128 -19.07 2.42 16.39
N ASP A 129 -19.16 1.14 16.74
CA ASP A 129 -18.48 0.52 17.88
C ASP A 129 -16.96 0.56 17.76
N ARG A 130 -16.41 0.60 16.54
CA ARG A 130 -14.99 0.81 16.27
C ARG A 130 -14.57 2.29 16.23
N GLY A 131 -15.48 3.20 16.54
CA GLY A 131 -15.22 4.65 16.63
C GLY A 131 -15.45 5.43 15.34
N PHE A 132 -15.85 4.78 14.23
CA PHE A 132 -16.20 5.49 12.99
C PHE A 132 -17.53 6.23 13.15
N LYS A 133 -17.63 7.42 12.52
CA LYS A 133 -18.77 8.31 12.60
C LYS A 133 -19.47 8.44 11.24
N PRO A 134 -20.76 8.77 11.22
CA PRO A 134 -21.43 9.19 10.00
C PRO A 134 -20.74 10.44 9.42
N ALA A 135 -20.53 10.44 8.12
CA ALA A 135 -20.02 11.60 7.38
C ALA A 135 -20.36 11.44 5.89
N PRO A 136 -20.40 12.55 5.12
CA PRO A 136 -20.73 12.51 3.71
C PRO A 136 -19.83 11.57 2.91
N ALA A 137 -20.46 10.68 2.16
CA ALA A 137 -19.83 9.75 1.21
C ALA A 137 -20.66 9.69 -0.09
N TYR A 138 -20.03 9.26 -1.17
CA TYR A 138 -20.74 9.03 -2.43
C TYR A 138 -21.14 7.57 -2.55
N VAL A 139 -22.44 7.30 -2.41
CA VAL A 139 -23.03 5.96 -2.55
C VAL A 139 -23.94 5.96 -3.78
N LYS A 140 -23.67 5.10 -4.76
CA LYS A 140 -24.41 4.97 -6.03
C LYS A 140 -24.61 6.30 -6.79
N GLY A 141 -23.72 7.28 -6.57
CA GLY A 141 -23.77 8.59 -7.23
C GLY A 141 -24.47 9.69 -6.43
N GLU A 142 -25.06 9.38 -5.30
CA GLU A 142 -25.68 10.33 -4.36
C GLU A 142 -24.74 10.62 -3.18
N THR A 143 -24.89 11.79 -2.58
CA THR A 143 -24.20 12.16 -1.35
C THR A 143 -25.08 11.75 -0.17
N VAL A 144 -24.60 10.82 0.63
CA VAL A 144 -25.29 10.32 1.83
C VAL A 144 -24.33 10.29 3.02
N ASP A 145 -24.87 10.41 4.23
CA ASP A 145 -24.07 10.20 5.43
C ASP A 145 -23.90 8.69 5.66
N GLU A 146 -22.64 8.22 5.58
CA GLU A 146 -22.27 6.83 5.80
C GLU A 146 -21.23 6.73 6.91
N ILE A 147 -21.31 5.67 7.73
CA ILE A 147 -20.30 5.40 8.76
C ILE A 147 -18.94 5.12 8.09
N GLY A 148 -17.95 5.91 8.46
CA GLY A 148 -16.64 5.84 7.83
C GLY A 148 -16.45 6.78 6.62
N GLY A 149 -17.43 7.66 6.33
CA GLY A 149 -17.27 8.66 5.27
C GLY A 149 -15.98 9.45 5.41
N GLY A 150 -15.24 9.61 4.30
CA GLY A 150 -13.96 10.32 4.21
C GLY A 150 -12.71 9.46 4.23
N ILE A 151 -12.77 8.18 4.60
CA ILE A 151 -11.56 7.31 4.72
C ILE A 151 -10.81 7.11 3.40
N CYS A 152 -11.46 7.25 2.25
CA CYS A 152 -10.79 7.18 0.96
C CYS A 152 -9.72 8.27 0.79
N GLN A 153 -9.73 9.33 1.62
CA GLN A 153 -8.62 10.28 1.64
C GLN A 153 -7.37 9.63 2.23
N THR A 154 -7.50 8.77 3.25
CA THR A 154 -6.37 8.02 3.82
C THR A 154 -5.81 7.03 2.81
N SER A 155 -6.66 6.23 2.13
CA SER A 155 -6.19 5.29 1.10
C SER A 155 -5.57 6.00 -0.10
N SER A 156 -6.09 7.15 -0.53
CA SER A 156 -5.51 7.94 -1.61
C SER A 156 -4.16 8.56 -1.23
N THR A 157 -4.03 9.06 0.00
CA THR A 157 -2.75 9.62 0.48
C THR A 157 -1.69 8.51 0.59
N LEU A 158 -2.09 7.33 1.08
CA LEU A 158 -1.21 6.16 1.12
C LEU A 158 -0.82 5.69 -0.30
N TYR A 159 -1.78 5.62 -1.23
CA TYR A 159 -1.51 5.26 -2.62
C TYR A 159 -0.46 6.17 -3.25
N LEU A 160 -0.61 7.49 -3.13
CA LEU A 160 0.39 8.43 -3.64
C LEU A 160 1.76 8.26 -2.97
N ALA A 161 1.81 8.00 -1.65
CA ALA A 161 3.07 7.71 -0.96
C ALA A 161 3.73 6.44 -1.49
N CYS A 162 2.96 5.37 -1.75
CA CYS A 162 3.45 4.12 -2.34
C CYS A 162 3.96 4.31 -3.77
N LEU A 163 3.25 5.09 -4.62
CA LEU A 163 3.71 5.44 -5.96
C LEU A 163 5.07 6.17 -5.91
N LEU A 164 5.21 7.15 -5.02
CA LEU A 164 6.46 7.89 -4.83
C LEU A 164 7.59 7.03 -4.24
N SER A 165 7.26 5.88 -3.65
CA SER A 165 8.21 4.88 -3.13
C SER A 165 8.55 3.79 -4.13
N ASN A 166 8.02 3.83 -5.34
CA ASN A 166 8.16 2.77 -6.36
C ASN A 166 7.73 1.38 -5.86
N LEU A 167 6.69 1.32 -5.02
CA LEU A 167 6.11 0.06 -4.58
C LEU A 167 5.11 -0.47 -5.60
N GLU A 168 5.02 -1.79 -5.74
CA GLU A 168 4.13 -2.46 -6.68
C GLU A 168 2.66 -2.34 -6.26
N ILE A 169 1.85 -1.65 -7.06
CA ILE A 169 0.42 -1.51 -6.84
C ILE A 169 -0.33 -2.71 -7.42
N THR A 170 -0.93 -3.54 -6.57
CA THR A 170 -1.59 -4.78 -6.99
C THR A 170 -3.11 -4.66 -7.11
N GLU A 171 -3.74 -3.70 -6.44
CA GLU A 171 -5.17 -3.40 -6.59
C GLU A 171 -5.44 -1.92 -6.29
N ARG A 172 -6.09 -1.24 -7.25
CA ARG A 172 -6.49 0.17 -7.09
C ARG A 172 -7.71 0.50 -7.93
N TYR A 173 -8.63 1.26 -7.38
CA TYR A 173 -9.81 1.80 -8.06
C TYR A 173 -9.84 3.33 -7.94
N ALA A 174 -10.09 4.03 -9.05
CA ALA A 174 -10.34 5.47 -9.02
C ALA A 174 -11.71 5.79 -8.41
N HIS A 175 -11.86 6.99 -7.85
CA HIS A 175 -13.16 7.49 -7.45
C HIS A 175 -14.10 7.66 -8.65
N ARG A 176 -15.39 7.60 -8.37
CA ARG A 176 -16.42 7.90 -9.37
C ARG A 176 -16.36 9.36 -9.85
N TYR A 177 -16.08 10.30 -8.95
CA TYR A 177 -15.93 11.73 -9.22
C TYR A 177 -14.56 12.22 -8.78
N VAL A 178 -14.07 13.27 -9.45
CA VAL A 178 -12.76 13.85 -9.15
C VAL A 178 -12.67 14.27 -7.68
N PRO A 179 -11.74 13.72 -6.89
CA PRO A 179 -11.50 14.19 -5.53
C PRO A 179 -10.73 15.52 -5.55
N ALA A 180 -11.09 16.42 -4.61
CA ALA A 180 -10.49 17.76 -4.56
C ALA A 180 -9.19 17.83 -3.73
N TYR A 181 -8.86 16.78 -2.98
CA TYR A 181 -7.75 16.77 -2.02
C TYR A 181 -6.44 16.18 -2.55
N ILE A 182 -6.46 15.63 -3.78
CA ILE A 182 -5.28 14.97 -4.38
C ILE A 182 -5.26 15.20 -5.89
N ALA A 183 -4.08 15.10 -6.51
CA ALA A 183 -3.94 15.22 -7.96
C ALA A 183 -4.71 14.11 -8.69
N TRP A 184 -5.22 14.42 -9.87
CA TRP A 184 -6.02 13.50 -10.68
C TRP A 184 -5.20 12.27 -11.07
N GLY A 185 -5.80 11.09 -10.96
CA GLY A 185 -5.14 9.80 -11.20
C GLY A 185 -4.33 9.27 -10.00
N MET A 186 -4.18 10.08 -8.93
CA MET A 186 -3.40 9.71 -7.74
C MET A 186 -4.29 9.33 -6.54
N ASP A 187 -5.55 9.02 -6.79
CA ASP A 187 -6.53 8.64 -5.78
C ASP A 187 -6.79 7.12 -5.77
N ALA A 188 -7.20 6.60 -4.63
CA ALA A 188 -7.65 5.22 -4.45
C ALA A 188 -8.91 5.17 -3.61
N THR A 189 -10.01 4.66 -4.18
CA THR A 189 -11.27 4.47 -3.45
C THR A 189 -11.33 3.09 -2.81
N VAL A 190 -11.90 3.03 -1.61
CA VAL A 190 -12.09 1.80 -0.84
C VAL A 190 -13.48 1.74 -0.24
N SER A 191 -14.07 0.55 -0.20
CA SER A 191 -15.30 0.28 0.54
C SER A 191 -15.29 -1.13 1.11
N TRP A 192 -15.99 -1.35 2.24
CA TRP A 192 -16.06 -2.68 2.83
C TRP A 192 -16.92 -3.62 1.98
N GLY A 193 -16.33 -4.76 1.57
CA GLY A 193 -17.01 -5.71 0.68
C GLY A 193 -17.06 -5.27 -0.79
N GLY A 194 -16.35 -4.22 -1.16
CA GLY A 194 -16.21 -3.69 -2.51
C GLY A 194 -14.75 -3.38 -2.84
N PRO A 195 -14.47 -2.25 -3.53
CA PRO A 195 -13.11 -1.86 -3.90
C PRO A 195 -12.15 -1.87 -2.73
N ASP A 196 -10.94 -2.41 -2.96
CA ASP A 196 -9.82 -2.37 -2.02
C ASP A 196 -8.65 -1.59 -2.62
N TYR A 197 -7.68 -1.26 -1.78
CA TYR A 197 -6.39 -0.75 -2.19
C TYR A 197 -5.32 -1.70 -1.64
N LYS A 198 -4.49 -2.25 -2.55
CA LYS A 198 -3.41 -3.17 -2.21
C LYS A 198 -2.12 -2.78 -2.90
N PHE A 199 -1.02 -3.01 -2.21
CA PHE A 199 0.33 -2.92 -2.77
C PHE A 199 1.23 -3.98 -2.16
N THR A 200 2.27 -4.37 -2.88
CA THR A 200 3.28 -5.32 -2.43
C THR A 200 4.61 -4.59 -2.20
N ASN A 201 5.31 -4.94 -1.13
CA ASN A 201 6.70 -4.52 -0.95
C ASN A 201 7.60 -5.33 -1.90
N ASN A 202 7.88 -4.77 -3.06
CA ASN A 202 8.75 -5.34 -4.09
C ASN A 202 10.24 -5.02 -3.87
N THR A 203 10.61 -4.45 -2.70
CA THR A 203 12.00 -4.19 -2.34
C THR A 203 12.60 -5.33 -1.54
N LEU A 204 13.92 -5.38 -1.41
CA LEU A 204 14.62 -6.40 -0.61
C LEU A 204 14.50 -6.16 0.91
N TYR A 205 14.15 -4.94 1.34
CA TYR A 205 14.14 -4.52 2.73
C TYR A 205 12.72 -4.30 3.23
N PRO A 206 12.44 -4.47 4.53
CA PRO A 206 11.14 -4.11 5.11
C PRO A 206 10.79 -2.65 4.90
N VAL A 207 9.51 -2.37 4.63
CA VAL A 207 8.96 -1.01 4.58
C VAL A 207 7.95 -0.81 5.71
N LYS A 208 7.84 0.43 6.21
CA LYS A 208 6.97 0.83 7.31
C LYS A 208 6.08 1.99 6.91
N ILE A 209 4.79 1.85 7.12
CA ILE A 209 3.82 2.95 6.94
C ILE A 209 3.87 3.85 8.18
N VAL A 210 4.14 5.13 7.98
CA VAL A 210 4.07 6.14 9.04
C VAL A 210 3.04 7.18 8.67
N THR A 211 2.11 7.48 9.58
CA THR A 211 1.06 8.47 9.37
C THR A 211 1.09 9.55 10.44
N LYS A 212 0.86 10.79 10.04
CA LYS A 212 0.75 11.93 10.96
C LYS A 212 -0.41 12.82 10.55
N TYR A 213 -1.29 13.14 11.49
CA TYR A 213 -2.28 14.19 11.30
C TYR A 213 -1.91 15.40 12.12
N GLU A 214 -1.65 16.52 11.46
CA GLU A 214 -1.27 17.76 12.13
C GLU A 214 -1.78 18.99 11.35
N LYS A 215 -2.34 19.98 12.07
CA LYS A 215 -2.78 21.28 11.52
C LYS A 215 -3.69 21.15 10.29
N GLY A 216 -4.60 20.17 10.28
CA GLY A 216 -5.53 19.95 9.18
C GLY A 216 -4.94 19.14 8.01
N TYR A 217 -3.75 18.59 8.14
CA TYR A 217 -3.13 17.78 7.11
C TYR A 217 -2.92 16.34 7.56
N LEU A 218 -3.21 15.40 6.68
CA LEU A 218 -2.75 14.03 6.77
C LEU A 218 -1.46 13.90 5.95
N THR A 219 -0.39 13.47 6.60
CA THR A 219 0.87 13.06 5.96
C THR A 219 1.00 11.55 6.09
N VAL A 220 1.37 10.89 5.00
CA VAL A 220 1.73 9.47 4.97
C VAL A 220 3.12 9.35 4.39
N GLN A 221 4.00 8.64 5.09
CA GLN A 221 5.36 8.32 4.67
C GLN A 221 5.51 6.81 4.58
N ILE A 222 6.27 6.36 3.60
CA ILE A 222 6.81 5.00 3.53
C ILE A 222 8.27 5.09 3.92
N LEU A 223 8.60 4.55 5.09
CA LEU A 223 9.99 4.38 5.53
C LEU A 223 10.53 3.05 5.03
N GLY A 224 11.79 3.01 4.64
CA GLY A 224 12.45 1.80 4.15
C GLY A 224 13.96 2.02 3.99
N THR A 225 14.56 1.32 3.03
CA THR A 225 15.97 1.41 2.72
C THR A 225 16.15 1.74 1.24
N ASN A 226 16.69 2.91 0.94
CA ASN A 226 17.03 3.34 -0.41
C ASN A 226 18.54 3.16 -0.63
N VAL A 227 18.91 2.05 -1.28
CA VAL A 227 20.33 1.71 -1.52
C VAL A 227 20.93 2.46 -2.70
N ASP A 228 20.10 2.82 -3.69
CA ASP A 228 20.56 3.36 -4.97
C ASP A 228 20.39 4.88 -5.06
N GLY A 229 19.74 5.50 -4.08
CA GLY A 229 19.43 6.94 -4.09
C GLY A 229 18.41 7.32 -5.16
N THR A 230 17.62 6.35 -5.67
CA THR A 230 16.58 6.58 -6.66
C THR A 230 15.39 7.31 -6.05
N TYR A 231 14.65 8.07 -6.88
CA TYR A 231 13.41 8.73 -6.47
C TYR A 231 12.40 8.79 -7.63
N VAL A 232 11.14 8.98 -7.28
CA VAL A 232 10.02 8.97 -8.22
C VAL A 232 9.37 10.33 -8.33
N LYS A 233 8.92 10.69 -9.54
CA LYS A 233 7.95 11.77 -9.79
C LYS A 233 6.74 11.21 -10.51
N MET A 234 5.56 11.69 -10.09
CA MET A 234 4.29 11.37 -10.74
C MET A 234 3.88 12.50 -11.66
N SER A 235 3.27 12.14 -12.78
CA SER A 235 2.61 13.07 -13.69
C SER A 235 1.27 12.52 -14.14
N ASN A 236 0.41 13.37 -14.68
CA ASN A 236 -0.85 12.95 -15.28
C ASN A 236 -1.10 13.65 -16.61
N GLU A 237 -1.90 13.02 -17.45
CA GLU A 237 -2.38 13.53 -18.72
C GLU A 237 -3.91 13.45 -18.77
N VAL A 238 -4.56 14.58 -19.06
CA VAL A 238 -6.01 14.63 -19.24
C VAL A 238 -6.35 14.28 -20.68
N LEU A 239 -6.91 13.09 -20.90
CA LEU A 239 -7.27 12.59 -22.22
C LEU A 239 -8.60 13.18 -22.73
N SER A 240 -9.56 13.40 -21.84
CA SER A 240 -10.85 14.02 -22.19
C SER A 240 -11.50 14.70 -21.00
N LYS A 241 -12.35 15.68 -21.34
CA LYS A 241 -13.17 16.45 -20.39
C LYS A 241 -14.62 16.41 -20.86
N THR A 242 -15.54 16.04 -19.98
CA THR A 242 -16.99 16.06 -20.22
C THR A 242 -17.63 17.09 -19.29
N PRO A 243 -18.06 18.25 -19.81
CA PRO A 243 -18.73 19.25 -18.99
C PRO A 243 -20.06 18.72 -18.48
N TRP A 244 -20.49 19.23 -17.32
CA TRP A 244 -21.82 18.95 -16.78
C TRP A 244 -22.84 19.88 -17.40
N GLU A 245 -24.12 19.46 -17.35
CA GLU A 245 -25.28 20.21 -17.81
C GLU A 245 -26.21 20.53 -16.62
N THR A 246 -27.05 21.56 -16.75
CA THR A 246 -28.10 21.85 -15.79
C THR A 246 -29.38 21.12 -16.21
N ILE A 247 -29.94 20.36 -15.28
CA ILE A 247 -31.23 19.65 -15.42
C ILE A 247 -32.20 20.34 -14.44
N TYR A 248 -33.34 20.83 -14.97
CA TYR A 248 -34.39 21.35 -14.15
C TYR A 248 -35.42 20.23 -13.87
N GLN A 249 -35.80 20.08 -12.63
CA GLN A 249 -36.76 19.08 -12.16
C GLN A 249 -37.87 19.75 -11.37
N GLU A 250 -39.10 19.55 -11.78
CA GLU A 250 -40.27 19.98 -11.01
C GLU A 250 -40.34 19.25 -9.67
N ASP A 251 -40.58 19.98 -8.58
CA ASP A 251 -40.81 19.41 -7.26
C ASP A 251 -42.23 19.83 -6.79
N PRO A 252 -43.21 18.92 -6.82
CA PRO A 252 -44.59 19.24 -6.47
C PRO A 252 -44.77 19.64 -4.99
N THR A 253 -43.72 19.50 -4.17
CA THR A 253 -43.74 19.93 -2.76
C THR A 253 -43.34 21.39 -2.58
N MET A 254 -42.75 22.04 -3.63
CA MET A 254 -42.39 23.45 -3.59
C MET A 254 -43.62 24.34 -3.80
N ALA A 255 -43.75 25.40 -2.99
CA ALA A 255 -44.81 26.37 -3.17
C ALA A 255 -44.60 27.18 -4.47
N PRO A 256 -45.66 27.57 -5.20
CA PRO A 256 -45.55 28.39 -6.40
C PRO A 256 -44.75 29.68 -6.11
N GLY A 257 -43.74 29.96 -6.94
CA GLY A 257 -42.87 31.13 -6.79
C GLY A 257 -41.74 30.97 -5.76
N SER A 258 -41.52 29.78 -5.21
CA SER A 258 -40.34 29.49 -4.37
C SER A 258 -39.03 29.65 -5.17
N PRO A 259 -37.93 30.09 -4.53
CA PRO A 259 -36.63 30.13 -5.19
C PRO A 259 -36.16 28.73 -5.60
N ASP A 260 -35.46 28.63 -6.72
CA ASP A 260 -34.81 27.43 -7.20
C ASP A 260 -33.85 26.83 -6.14
N VAL A 261 -33.90 25.50 -5.97
CA VAL A 261 -33.03 24.79 -5.02
C VAL A 261 -32.09 23.89 -5.76
N VAL A 262 -30.77 24.06 -5.52
CA VAL A 262 -29.75 23.15 -6.07
C VAL A 262 -29.80 21.83 -5.30
N LYS A 263 -30.40 20.80 -5.89
CA LYS A 263 -30.48 19.43 -5.35
C LYS A 263 -29.15 18.69 -5.48
N VAL A 264 -28.47 18.85 -6.60
CA VAL A 264 -27.26 18.10 -6.94
C VAL A 264 -26.14 19.05 -7.35
N THR A 265 -25.02 19.02 -6.60
CA THR A 265 -23.80 19.73 -6.97
C THR A 265 -23.12 19.04 -8.17
N PRO A 266 -22.77 19.78 -9.23
CA PRO A 266 -22.20 19.21 -10.45
C PRO A 266 -20.73 18.85 -10.29
N TYR A 267 -20.30 17.86 -11.10
CA TYR A 267 -18.90 17.54 -11.34
C TYR A 267 -18.63 17.34 -12.84
N THR A 268 -17.58 17.97 -13.32
CA THR A 268 -17.07 17.70 -14.67
C THR A 268 -16.44 16.31 -14.70
N GLY A 269 -16.72 15.53 -15.74
CA GLY A 269 -16.10 14.24 -15.97
C GLY A 269 -14.74 14.39 -16.62
N TYR A 270 -13.82 13.49 -16.30
CA TYR A 270 -12.46 13.45 -16.88
C TYR A 270 -12.00 12.02 -17.12
N LYS A 271 -11.26 11.81 -18.21
CA LYS A 271 -10.41 10.61 -18.37
C LYS A 271 -8.98 11.07 -18.22
N VAL A 272 -8.22 10.40 -17.35
CA VAL A 272 -6.87 10.78 -16.98
C VAL A 272 -5.99 9.55 -16.94
N ASN A 273 -4.82 9.66 -17.58
CA ASN A 273 -3.73 8.70 -17.37
C ASN A 273 -2.74 9.26 -16.37
N SER A 274 -2.20 8.41 -15.51
CA SER A 274 -1.05 8.71 -14.65
C SER A 274 0.18 7.97 -15.12
N TYR A 275 1.34 8.60 -14.93
CA TYR A 275 2.65 8.08 -15.31
C TYR A 275 3.60 8.21 -14.14
N GLN A 276 4.44 7.20 -13.99
CA GLN A 276 5.53 7.17 -13.03
C GLN A 276 6.85 7.36 -13.77
N THR A 277 7.71 8.26 -13.26
CA THR A 277 9.07 8.47 -13.79
C THR A 277 10.06 8.29 -12.66
N ILE A 278 10.99 7.35 -12.82
CA ILE A 278 12.03 7.00 -11.87
C ILE A 278 13.33 7.68 -12.28
N TYR A 279 13.97 8.31 -11.32
CA TYR A 279 15.23 9.02 -11.48
C TYR A 279 16.31 8.37 -10.63
N ASP A 280 17.55 8.40 -11.11
CA ASP A 280 18.70 8.11 -10.28
C ASP A 280 19.03 9.29 -9.33
N LYS A 281 20.01 9.11 -8.46
CA LYS A 281 20.49 10.12 -7.50
C LYS A 281 20.97 11.42 -8.15
N ASP A 282 21.39 11.38 -9.42
CA ASP A 282 21.91 12.50 -10.19
C ASP A 282 20.84 13.21 -11.03
N GLY A 283 19.58 12.74 -10.97
CA GLY A 283 18.42 13.32 -11.65
C GLY A 283 18.24 12.84 -13.09
N LYS A 284 18.95 11.81 -13.52
CA LYS A 284 18.75 11.18 -14.82
C LYS A 284 17.57 10.22 -14.75
N VAL A 285 16.72 10.23 -15.78
CA VAL A 285 15.62 9.28 -15.92
C VAL A 285 16.18 7.88 -16.16
N ILE A 286 15.80 6.94 -15.28
CA ILE A 286 16.09 5.51 -15.40
C ILE A 286 14.95 4.82 -16.15
N ASP A 287 13.70 5.14 -15.78
CA ASP A 287 12.50 4.57 -16.37
C ASP A 287 11.36 5.57 -16.34
N SER A 288 10.40 5.42 -17.28
CA SER A 288 9.15 6.18 -17.30
C SER A 288 8.08 5.34 -17.95
N HIS A 289 7.01 5.06 -17.22
CA HIS A 289 5.96 4.18 -17.68
C HIS A 289 4.57 4.67 -17.30
N PHE A 290 3.57 4.13 -18.01
CA PHE A 290 2.17 4.28 -17.68
C PHE A 290 1.86 3.53 -16.37
N GLU A 291 1.21 4.21 -15.43
CA GLU A 291 0.80 3.63 -14.15
C GLU A 291 -0.67 3.18 -14.18
N ALA A 292 -1.60 4.09 -14.41
CA ALA A 292 -3.01 3.79 -14.35
C ALA A 292 -3.89 4.76 -15.16
N SER A 293 -5.06 4.27 -15.57
CA SER A 293 -6.15 5.10 -16.10
C SER A 293 -7.24 5.34 -15.05
N SER A 294 -7.75 6.56 -15.00
CA SER A 294 -8.86 6.98 -14.16
C SER A 294 -9.98 7.56 -15.00
N ASN A 295 -11.22 7.13 -14.77
CA ASN A 295 -12.40 7.58 -15.50
C ASN A 295 -13.41 8.19 -14.52
N TYR A 296 -13.24 9.47 -14.25
CA TYR A 296 -14.15 10.25 -13.41
C TYR A 296 -15.41 10.62 -14.18
N LYS A 297 -16.56 10.23 -13.65
CA LYS A 297 -17.84 10.43 -14.29
C LYS A 297 -18.29 11.88 -14.17
N VAL A 298 -19.02 12.36 -15.18
CA VAL A 298 -19.77 13.61 -15.09
C VAL A 298 -20.94 13.45 -14.11
N ARG A 299 -21.25 14.52 -13.38
CA ARG A 299 -22.44 14.65 -12.56
C ARG A 299 -23.12 15.96 -12.92
N ASN A 300 -24.33 15.89 -13.45
CA ASN A 300 -25.06 17.07 -13.85
C ASN A 300 -25.58 17.84 -12.62
N LYS A 301 -25.74 19.16 -12.78
CA LYS A 301 -26.42 20.01 -11.80
C LYS A 301 -27.92 19.72 -11.88
N VAL A 302 -28.55 19.43 -10.76
CA VAL A 302 -30.02 19.31 -10.69
C VAL A 302 -30.56 20.47 -9.87
N ILE A 303 -31.50 21.21 -10.46
CA ILE A 303 -32.18 22.32 -9.83
C ILE A 303 -33.67 21.93 -9.70
N LEU A 304 -34.21 22.02 -8.48
CA LEU A 304 -35.64 21.89 -8.23
C LEU A 304 -36.32 23.23 -8.43
N GLN A 305 -37.45 23.24 -9.14
CA GLN A 305 -38.29 24.40 -9.40
C GLN A 305 -39.76 24.07 -9.29
#